data_dd39016c6d476fd8c6b2fc1439b5a97d
#
_entry.id   dd39016c6d476fd8c6b2fc1439b5a97d
#
_cell.length_a   1.000
_cell.length_b   1.000
_cell.length_c   1.000
_cell.angle_alpha   90.00
_cell.angle_beta   90.00
_cell.angle_gamma   90.00
#
_symmetry.space_group_name_H-M   'P 1'
#
loop_
_entity.id
_entity.type
_entity.pdbx_description
1 polymer ?
#
loop_
_entity_poly.entity_id
_entity_poly.type
_entity_poly.pdbx_seq_one_letter_code
_entity_poly.pdbx_strand_id
1 'polypeptide(L)'
;MGALLWLLAAAGNASPQNRQRTKTPFDAVFDGLVQPDNPGIAVLIGYRGKDSFRAYGVRDLRSKAKIDAHSNFRLASFTKQFTAMAVMLLVHDGKLRYDETLTEIFPDFPSYGKPITIRNLLNHTSGLPDYEDLMDAEEKAKGTIWTPEKQIQEAEVLELLKKEKNGKFAPATSWSYSNSGYVVLGLIVAKVSGKTYGEFLRARIFAPLKMNHTIVFRKGKNEVANRAFGYTKENDALKETDQSATSATLGDGGIYSNLEDLAKWDDALRNHTLLSEKEFQPALTPEKLADGSEPHWPKEPNDDNLHPGKPVAYGFGWFLDPYQGRQRMWHTGSTMGFRTVIERFTDGSGLTVIILCNRNDLEPEKLAMQVADLIFKEQNLLR
;
A
#
# COMPACT_ATOMS: atom_id res chain seq x y z
N MET A 1 -28.42 -43.17 -54.74
CA MET A 1 -28.16 -43.94 -53.51
C MET A 1 -26.72 -43.67 -53.07
N GLY A 2 -26.50 -42.76 -52.20
CA GLY A 2 -25.18 -42.38 -51.69
C GLY A 2 -25.23 -42.36 -50.18
N ALA A 3 -24.50 -43.27 -49.53
CA ALA A 3 -24.40 -43.42 -48.09
C ALA A 3 -23.49 -42.36 -47.51
N LEU A 4 -23.96 -41.54 -46.57
CA LEU A 4 -23.17 -40.55 -45.83
C LEU A 4 -22.55 -41.25 -44.62
N LEU A 5 -21.24 -41.40 -44.62
CA LEU A 5 -20.47 -41.86 -43.45
C LEU A 5 -20.25 -40.69 -42.49
N TRP A 6 -20.72 -40.80 -41.24
CA TRP A 6 -20.40 -39.95 -40.11
C TRP A 6 -19.08 -40.43 -39.50
N LEU A 7 -18.05 -39.61 -39.58
CA LEU A 7 -16.80 -39.75 -38.80
C LEU A 7 -17.00 -39.04 -37.46
N LEU A 8 -17.13 -39.81 -36.39
CA LEU A 8 -17.01 -39.35 -35.00
C LEU A 8 -15.53 -39.06 -34.72
N ALA A 9 -15.20 -37.80 -34.67
CA ALA A 9 -13.90 -37.38 -34.11
C ALA A 9 -13.92 -37.51 -32.62
N ALA A 10 -13.18 -38.45 -32.04
CA ALA A 10 -12.91 -38.58 -30.63
C ALA A 10 -12.11 -37.35 -30.18
N ALA A 11 -12.76 -36.49 -29.34
CA ALA A 11 -12.06 -35.44 -28.62
C ALA A 11 -11.16 -36.08 -27.55
N GLY A 12 -9.88 -36.23 -27.87
CA GLY A 12 -8.86 -36.61 -26.90
C GLY A 12 -8.72 -35.49 -25.85
N ASN A 13 -8.97 -35.82 -24.59
CA ASN A 13 -8.61 -34.99 -23.43
C ASN A 13 -7.10 -34.84 -23.41
N ALA A 14 -6.56 -33.80 -24.00
CA ALA A 14 -5.19 -33.37 -23.80
C ALA A 14 -5.12 -32.72 -22.42
N SER A 15 -4.46 -33.39 -21.48
CA SER A 15 -4.01 -32.82 -20.21
C SER A 15 -3.29 -31.48 -20.49
N PRO A 16 -3.42 -30.45 -19.62
CA PRO A 16 -2.71 -29.22 -19.80
C PRO A 16 -1.20 -29.52 -19.69
N GLN A 17 -0.56 -29.61 -20.84
CA GLN A 17 0.88 -29.72 -20.92
C GLN A 17 1.48 -28.52 -20.19
N ASN A 18 2.35 -28.84 -19.24
CA ASN A 18 3.26 -27.94 -18.55
C ASN A 18 4.10 -27.21 -19.61
N ARG A 19 3.57 -26.11 -20.18
CA ARG A 19 4.34 -25.24 -21.06
C ARG A 19 5.45 -24.66 -20.20
N GLN A 20 6.66 -25.18 -20.32
CA GLN A 20 7.85 -24.54 -19.79
C GLN A 20 7.83 -23.09 -20.29
N ARG A 21 7.57 -22.20 -19.37
CA ARG A 21 7.52 -20.77 -19.61
C ARG A 21 8.92 -20.33 -20.02
N THR A 22 9.08 -19.77 -21.21
CA THR A 22 10.34 -19.16 -21.64
C THR A 22 10.75 -18.11 -20.64
N LYS A 23 11.94 -18.28 -20.03
CA LYS A 23 12.52 -17.26 -19.14
C LYS A 23 12.67 -15.95 -19.91
N THR A 24 12.18 -14.88 -19.32
CA THR A 24 12.35 -13.52 -19.82
C THR A 24 13.53 -12.84 -19.10
N PRO A 25 14.09 -11.75 -19.61
CA PRO A 25 15.11 -10.98 -18.90
C PRO A 25 14.69 -10.58 -17.46
N PHE A 26 13.39 -10.37 -17.22
CA PHE A 26 12.86 -10.05 -15.90
C PHE A 26 12.97 -11.20 -14.91
N ASP A 27 12.91 -12.44 -15.35
CA ASP A 27 13.02 -13.60 -14.46
C ASP A 27 14.41 -13.65 -13.81
N ALA A 28 15.45 -13.10 -14.48
CA ALA A 28 16.80 -13.02 -13.93
C ALA A 28 16.91 -12.11 -12.70
N VAL A 29 16.04 -11.11 -12.56
CA VAL A 29 15.99 -10.23 -11.37
C VAL A 29 15.60 -11.01 -10.12
N PHE A 30 14.81 -12.06 -10.29
CA PHE A 30 14.24 -12.85 -9.17
C PHE A 30 14.91 -14.22 -9.00
N ASP A 31 15.79 -14.60 -9.92
CA ASP A 31 16.45 -15.91 -9.88
C ASP A 31 17.31 -16.05 -8.61
N GLY A 32 17.12 -17.14 -7.90
CA GLY A 32 17.88 -17.47 -6.69
C GLY A 32 17.48 -16.73 -5.41
N LEU A 33 16.59 -15.71 -5.49
CA LEU A 33 16.15 -14.95 -4.32
C LEU A 33 15.23 -15.78 -3.40
N VAL A 34 14.45 -16.67 -3.99
CA VAL A 34 13.42 -17.45 -3.27
C VAL A 34 13.56 -18.93 -3.60
N GLN A 35 13.74 -19.75 -2.56
CA GLN A 35 13.66 -21.20 -2.72
C GLN A 35 12.19 -21.63 -2.93
N PRO A 36 11.92 -22.69 -3.70
CA PRO A 36 10.56 -23.10 -4.09
C PRO A 36 9.57 -23.30 -2.94
N ASP A 37 10.06 -23.73 -1.76
CA ASP A 37 9.22 -24.04 -0.60
C ASP A 37 9.36 -23.03 0.55
N ASN A 38 9.99 -21.89 0.28
CA ASN A 38 10.09 -20.77 1.22
C ASN A 38 9.07 -19.67 0.89
N PRO A 39 8.69 -18.81 1.87
CA PRO A 39 7.97 -17.57 1.63
C PRO A 39 8.65 -16.74 0.56
N GLY A 40 7.87 -16.01 -0.23
CA GLY A 40 8.44 -15.46 -1.44
C GLY A 40 7.80 -14.17 -1.95
N ILE A 41 7.61 -14.12 -3.26
CA ILE A 41 7.35 -12.89 -4.00
C ILE A 41 6.26 -13.11 -5.04
N ALA A 42 5.32 -12.15 -5.14
CA ALA A 42 4.42 -11.96 -6.27
C ALA A 42 4.76 -10.65 -6.98
N VAL A 43 4.83 -10.68 -8.31
CA VAL A 43 5.25 -9.54 -9.16
C VAL A 43 4.25 -9.30 -10.27
N LEU A 44 3.79 -8.05 -10.41
CA LEU A 44 3.09 -7.54 -11.57
C LEU A 44 3.99 -6.56 -12.31
N ILE A 45 4.12 -6.75 -13.61
CA ILE A 45 4.74 -5.80 -14.53
C ILE A 45 3.68 -5.41 -15.55
N GLY A 46 3.10 -4.22 -15.40
CA GLY A 46 2.23 -3.57 -16.38
C GLY A 46 3.07 -2.73 -17.32
N TYR A 47 3.01 -3.01 -18.62
CA TYR A 47 3.76 -2.24 -19.60
C TYR A 47 3.01 -2.13 -20.92
N ARG A 48 2.77 -0.90 -21.40
CA ARG A 48 2.06 -0.63 -22.67
C ARG A 48 0.70 -1.33 -22.74
N GLY A 49 -0.06 -1.32 -21.63
CA GLY A 49 -1.39 -1.93 -21.54
C GLY A 49 -1.40 -3.47 -21.52
N LYS A 50 -0.27 -4.08 -21.21
CA LYS A 50 -0.16 -5.55 -21.03
C LYS A 50 0.38 -5.85 -19.64
N ASP A 51 -0.31 -6.71 -18.91
CA ASP A 51 0.10 -7.18 -17.59
C ASP A 51 0.82 -8.53 -17.70
N SER A 52 1.87 -8.65 -16.91
CA SER A 52 2.66 -9.86 -16.80
C SER A 52 2.86 -10.19 -15.32
N PHE A 53 2.41 -11.39 -14.91
CA PHE A 53 2.47 -11.85 -13.53
C PHE A 53 3.62 -12.85 -13.33
N ARG A 54 4.31 -12.75 -12.19
CA ARG A 54 5.32 -13.69 -11.71
C ARG A 54 5.06 -14.03 -10.27
N ALA A 55 5.37 -15.26 -9.89
CA ALA A 55 5.22 -15.72 -8.51
C ALA A 55 6.30 -16.73 -8.17
N TYR A 56 6.90 -16.60 -7.00
CA TYR A 56 7.98 -17.43 -6.51
C TYR A 56 7.72 -17.80 -5.05
N GLY A 57 7.90 -19.06 -4.69
CA GLY A 57 7.78 -19.54 -3.32
C GLY A 57 6.36 -19.90 -2.89
N VAL A 58 6.13 -19.88 -1.58
CA VAL A 58 4.88 -20.30 -0.94
C VAL A 58 4.24 -19.15 -0.15
N ARG A 59 2.89 -19.11 -0.15
CA ARG A 59 2.14 -18.16 0.67
C ARG A 59 1.96 -18.61 2.13
N ASP A 60 2.17 -19.90 2.38
CA ASP A 60 2.05 -20.50 3.71
C ASP A 60 3.04 -21.66 3.85
N LEU A 61 3.93 -21.60 4.85
CA LEU A 61 4.93 -22.63 5.11
C LEU A 61 4.31 -23.94 5.61
N ARG A 62 3.15 -23.89 6.26
CA ARG A 62 2.48 -25.06 6.82
C ARG A 62 1.86 -25.94 5.75
N SER A 63 1.11 -25.32 4.84
CA SER A 63 0.41 -26.02 3.75
C SER A 63 1.26 -26.17 2.49
N LYS A 64 2.37 -25.43 2.38
CA LYS A 64 3.18 -25.32 1.15
C LYS A 64 2.40 -24.82 -0.06
N ALA A 65 1.27 -24.15 0.18
CA ALA A 65 0.49 -23.53 -0.87
C ALA A 65 1.31 -22.48 -1.60
N LYS A 66 1.39 -22.58 -2.92
CA LYS A 66 2.22 -21.72 -3.76
C LYS A 66 1.64 -20.31 -3.86
N ILE A 67 2.51 -19.32 -4.02
CA ILE A 67 2.13 -17.96 -4.39
C ILE A 67 1.67 -17.97 -5.85
N ASP A 68 0.60 -17.21 -6.12
CA ASP A 68 0.05 -16.95 -7.44
C ASP A 68 -0.50 -15.52 -7.54
N ALA A 69 -1.10 -15.13 -8.67
CA ALA A 69 -1.68 -13.81 -8.89
C ALA A 69 -2.89 -13.50 -7.99
N HIS A 70 -3.49 -14.52 -7.38
CA HIS A 70 -4.66 -14.43 -6.49
C HIS A 70 -4.29 -14.48 -5.00
N SER A 71 -3.02 -14.67 -4.68
CA SER A 71 -2.55 -14.71 -3.29
C SER A 71 -2.65 -13.31 -2.67
N ASN A 72 -3.36 -13.20 -1.54
CA ASN A 72 -3.60 -11.93 -0.86
C ASN A 72 -2.52 -11.66 0.18
N PHE A 73 -1.81 -10.56 -0.01
CA PHE A 73 -0.75 -10.07 0.88
C PHE A 73 -1.24 -8.88 1.68
N ARG A 74 -0.72 -8.71 2.90
CA ARG A 74 -0.88 -7.47 3.64
C ARG A 74 -0.09 -6.37 2.94
N LEU A 75 -0.77 -5.27 2.59
CA LEU A 75 -0.16 -4.18 1.83
C LEU A 75 0.66 -3.24 2.69
N ALA A 76 0.44 -3.23 4.01
CA ALA A 76 1.04 -2.26 4.92
C ALA A 76 0.83 -0.82 4.39
N SER A 77 1.83 0.06 4.45
CA SER A 77 1.69 1.48 4.07
C SER A 77 1.29 1.73 2.60
N PHE A 78 1.38 0.74 1.70
CA PHE A 78 0.75 0.80 0.39
C PHE A 78 -0.78 1.09 0.50
N THR A 79 -1.41 0.75 1.65
CA THR A 79 -2.81 1.08 1.98
C THR A 79 -3.12 2.57 1.85
N LYS A 80 -2.14 3.45 2.12
CA LYS A 80 -2.33 4.90 2.22
C LYS A 80 -2.93 5.52 0.94
N GLN A 81 -2.63 4.98 -0.23
CA GLN A 81 -3.25 5.43 -1.49
C GLN A 81 -4.78 5.23 -1.50
N PHE A 82 -5.27 4.12 -0.93
CA PHE A 82 -6.71 3.85 -0.85
C PHE A 82 -7.39 4.74 0.18
N THR A 83 -6.72 5.02 1.30
CA THR A 83 -7.20 5.97 2.31
C THR A 83 -7.28 7.38 1.74
N ALA A 84 -6.24 7.82 1.02
CA ALA A 84 -6.24 9.10 0.33
C ALA A 84 -7.37 9.19 -0.72
N MET A 85 -7.54 8.16 -1.55
CA MET A 85 -8.65 8.08 -2.51
C MET A 85 -10.01 8.16 -1.81
N ALA A 86 -10.19 7.49 -0.67
CA ALA A 86 -11.44 7.55 0.10
C ALA A 86 -11.75 8.97 0.58
N VAL A 87 -10.75 9.70 1.08
CA VAL A 87 -10.89 11.11 1.46
C VAL A 87 -11.23 11.97 0.25
N MET A 88 -10.53 11.78 -0.87
CA MET A 88 -10.79 12.52 -2.11
C MET A 88 -12.21 12.27 -2.65
N LEU A 89 -12.73 11.04 -2.53
CA LEU A 89 -14.11 10.72 -2.88
C LEU A 89 -15.13 11.40 -1.96
N LEU A 90 -14.82 11.59 -0.68
CA LEU A 90 -15.67 12.38 0.23
C LEU A 90 -15.65 13.88 -0.11
N VAL A 91 -14.51 14.38 -0.58
CA VAL A 91 -14.40 15.76 -1.08
C VAL A 91 -15.18 15.92 -2.39
N HIS A 92 -15.07 14.96 -3.33
CA HIS A 92 -15.89 14.90 -4.54
C HIS A 92 -17.39 14.94 -4.23
N ASP A 93 -17.83 14.21 -3.21
CA ASP A 93 -19.23 14.15 -2.76
C ASP A 93 -19.67 15.45 -2.02
N GLY A 94 -18.80 16.43 -1.81
CA GLY A 94 -19.07 17.64 -1.03
C GLY A 94 -19.28 17.40 0.47
N LYS A 95 -18.82 16.26 0.98
CA LYS A 95 -18.99 15.85 2.40
C LYS A 95 -17.81 16.20 3.28
N LEU A 96 -16.68 16.56 2.67
CA LEU A 96 -15.44 16.91 3.33
C LEU A 96 -14.72 17.98 2.50
N ARG A 97 -13.90 18.80 3.16
CA ARG A 97 -13.02 19.77 2.50
C ARG A 97 -11.57 19.52 2.91
N TYR A 98 -10.61 19.82 2.05
CA TYR A 98 -9.19 19.68 2.38
C TYR A 98 -8.70 20.67 3.43
N ASP A 99 -9.35 21.81 3.57
CA ASP A 99 -9.08 22.84 4.58
C ASP A 99 -9.86 22.66 5.89
N GLU A 100 -10.74 21.68 5.96
CA GLU A 100 -11.46 21.33 7.18
C GLU A 100 -10.49 20.84 8.26
N THR A 101 -10.67 21.32 9.49
CA THR A 101 -9.72 21.09 10.55
C THR A 101 -10.08 19.85 11.39
N LEU A 102 -9.07 19.33 12.09
CA LEU A 102 -9.24 18.15 12.94
C LEU A 102 -10.26 18.41 14.07
N THR A 103 -10.32 19.63 14.60
CA THR A 103 -11.30 20.00 15.64
C THR A 103 -12.70 20.29 15.10
N GLU A 104 -12.88 20.61 13.83
CA GLU A 104 -14.20 20.65 13.21
C GLU A 104 -14.81 19.25 13.09
N ILE A 105 -13.97 18.24 12.82
CA ILE A 105 -14.41 16.85 12.70
C ILE A 105 -14.53 16.15 14.08
N PHE A 106 -13.57 16.39 14.96
CA PHE A 106 -13.53 15.87 16.34
C PHE A 106 -13.51 17.05 17.31
N PRO A 107 -14.69 17.59 17.72
CA PRO A 107 -14.76 18.78 18.58
C PRO A 107 -14.10 18.63 19.96
N ASP A 108 -13.94 17.39 20.41
CA ASP A 108 -13.26 17.01 21.66
C ASP A 108 -11.74 16.82 21.50
N PHE A 109 -11.19 17.03 20.29
CA PHE A 109 -9.75 16.98 20.10
C PHE A 109 -9.08 18.22 20.69
N PRO A 110 -7.92 18.10 21.36
CA PRO A 110 -7.21 19.22 21.99
C PRO A 110 -6.90 20.38 21.03
N SER A 111 -6.66 21.55 21.62
CA SER A 111 -6.47 22.80 20.85
C SER A 111 -5.32 22.78 19.84
N TYR A 112 -4.32 21.92 20.03
CA TYR A 112 -3.24 21.78 19.07
C TYR A 112 -3.71 21.19 17.71
N GLY A 113 -4.85 20.47 17.70
CA GLY A 113 -5.49 19.98 16.49
C GLY A 113 -6.22 21.06 15.68
N LYS A 114 -6.48 22.24 16.28
CA LYS A 114 -7.24 23.32 15.63
C LYS A 114 -6.62 23.81 14.29
N PRO A 115 -5.30 23.95 14.16
CA PRO A 115 -4.69 24.34 12.87
C PRO A 115 -4.40 23.17 11.93
N ILE A 116 -4.62 21.91 12.36
CA ILE A 116 -4.34 20.73 11.55
C ILE A 116 -5.49 20.49 10.57
N THR A 117 -5.23 20.58 9.27
CA THR A 117 -6.21 20.34 8.23
C THR A 117 -6.15 18.90 7.69
N ILE A 118 -7.22 18.48 6.97
CA ILE A 118 -7.23 17.22 6.22
C ILE A 118 -6.06 17.13 5.25
N ARG A 119 -5.73 18.24 4.57
CA ARG A 119 -4.56 18.30 3.68
C ARG A 119 -3.26 17.98 4.42
N ASN A 120 -3.07 18.54 5.62
CA ASN A 120 -1.87 18.27 6.41
C ASN A 120 -1.75 16.79 6.82
N LEU A 121 -2.86 16.11 7.08
CA LEU A 121 -2.86 14.67 7.35
C LEU A 121 -2.48 13.87 6.10
N LEU A 122 -3.04 14.22 4.94
CA LEU A 122 -2.81 13.51 3.67
C LEU A 122 -1.35 13.59 3.20
N ASN A 123 -0.68 14.71 3.41
CA ASN A 123 0.67 14.99 2.89
C ASN A 123 1.78 14.95 3.95
N HIS A 124 1.48 14.47 5.17
CA HIS A 124 2.44 14.31 6.27
C HIS A 124 3.03 15.62 6.82
N THR A 125 2.30 16.73 6.72
CA THR A 125 2.69 18.04 7.29
C THR A 125 1.89 18.43 8.52
N SER A 126 1.18 17.48 9.15
CA SER A 126 0.28 17.75 10.29
C SER A 126 1.00 18.04 11.61
N GLY A 127 2.20 17.47 11.78
CA GLY A 127 2.90 17.50 13.05
C GLY A 127 2.25 16.67 14.16
N LEU A 128 1.34 15.75 13.82
CA LEU A 128 0.81 14.82 14.83
C LEU A 128 1.93 13.98 15.45
N PRO A 129 1.89 13.73 16.79
CA PRO A 129 2.76 12.76 17.41
C PRO A 129 2.62 11.37 16.77
N ASP A 130 3.69 10.60 16.79
CA ASP A 130 3.62 9.22 16.35
C ASP A 130 2.92 8.36 17.40
N TYR A 131 1.92 7.59 16.98
CA TYR A 131 1.15 6.77 17.92
C TYR A 131 1.96 5.59 18.47
N GLU A 132 2.95 5.09 17.75
CA GLU A 132 3.82 4.02 18.24
C GLU A 132 4.74 4.55 19.35
N ASP A 133 5.29 5.77 19.21
CA ASP A 133 6.03 6.45 20.29
C ASP A 133 5.14 6.64 21.54
N LEU A 134 3.86 6.99 21.33
CA LEU A 134 2.90 7.15 22.43
C LEU A 134 2.54 5.82 23.09
N MET A 135 2.42 4.74 22.33
CA MET A 135 2.26 3.38 22.85
C MET A 135 3.45 2.99 23.73
N ASP A 136 4.66 3.20 23.25
CA ASP A 136 5.89 2.90 23.98
C ASP A 136 5.97 3.69 25.29
N ALA A 137 5.61 4.97 25.26
CA ALA A 137 5.59 5.81 26.46
C ALA A 137 4.56 5.31 27.50
N GLU A 138 3.36 4.92 27.03
CA GLU A 138 2.31 4.38 27.89
C GLU A 138 2.72 3.02 28.50
N GLU A 139 3.35 2.15 27.70
CA GLU A 139 3.82 0.84 28.19
C GLU A 139 5.03 0.93 29.12
N LYS A 140 5.92 1.91 28.93
CA LYS A 140 7.00 2.19 29.90
C LYS A 140 6.44 2.60 31.26
N ALA A 141 5.29 3.30 31.29
CA ALA A 141 4.66 3.75 32.53
C ALA A 141 3.82 2.67 33.22
N LYS A 142 3.16 1.78 32.45
CA LYS A 142 2.12 0.88 32.96
C LYS A 142 2.41 -0.62 32.76
N GLY A 143 3.49 -0.99 32.09
CA GLY A 143 3.77 -2.35 31.63
C GLY A 143 3.08 -2.64 30.28
N THR A 144 3.30 -3.83 29.74
CA THR A 144 2.79 -4.25 28.42
C THR A 144 1.26 -4.18 28.37
N ILE A 145 0.74 -3.44 27.42
CA ILE A 145 -0.70 -3.20 27.21
C ILE A 145 -1.17 -3.88 25.93
N TRP A 146 -0.38 -3.74 24.83
CA TRP A 146 -0.71 -4.24 23.51
C TRP A 146 0.23 -5.36 23.09
N THR A 147 -0.34 -6.36 22.45
CA THR A 147 0.37 -7.56 21.94
C THR A 147 -0.21 -7.96 20.58
N PRO A 148 0.38 -8.90 19.85
CA PRO A 148 -0.25 -9.43 18.63
C PRO A 148 -1.66 -10.01 18.85
N GLU A 149 -2.00 -10.44 20.08
CA GLU A 149 -3.34 -10.93 20.46
C GLU A 149 -4.27 -9.81 20.85
N LYS A 150 -3.77 -8.78 21.54
CA LYS A 150 -4.50 -7.59 21.97
C LYS A 150 -3.95 -6.36 21.25
N GLN A 151 -4.33 -6.20 20.00
CA GLN A 151 -3.86 -5.11 19.15
C GLN A 151 -4.54 -3.78 19.48
N ILE A 152 -3.78 -2.67 19.39
CA ILE A 152 -4.33 -1.33 19.52
C ILE A 152 -5.38 -1.09 18.43
N GLN A 153 -6.51 -0.48 18.81
CA GLN A 153 -7.57 -0.12 17.89
C GLN A 153 -7.45 1.36 17.48
N GLU A 154 -7.97 1.72 16.30
CA GLU A 154 -7.93 3.11 15.80
C GLU A 154 -8.49 4.14 16.79
N ALA A 155 -9.56 3.78 17.51
CA ALA A 155 -10.13 4.64 18.56
C ALA A 155 -9.15 4.87 19.73
N GLU A 156 -8.36 3.84 20.11
CA GLU A 156 -7.35 3.98 21.16
C GLU A 156 -6.19 4.88 20.68
N VAL A 157 -5.80 4.80 19.40
CA VAL A 157 -4.83 5.72 18.78
C VAL A 157 -5.33 7.16 18.90
N LEU A 158 -6.60 7.43 18.55
CA LEU A 158 -7.18 8.76 18.68
C LEU A 158 -7.16 9.25 20.13
N GLU A 159 -7.46 8.39 21.10
CA GLU A 159 -7.41 8.74 22.51
C GLU A 159 -5.97 8.99 23.02
N LEU A 160 -4.95 8.27 22.52
CA LEU A 160 -3.55 8.58 22.80
C LEU A 160 -3.19 9.99 22.29
N LEU A 161 -3.54 10.30 21.04
CA LEU A 161 -3.32 11.62 20.44
C LEU A 161 -4.04 12.74 21.23
N LYS A 162 -5.24 12.50 21.73
CA LYS A 162 -5.99 13.48 22.54
C LYS A 162 -5.37 13.76 23.91
N LYS A 163 -4.54 12.89 24.45
CA LYS A 163 -3.82 13.15 25.72
C LYS A 163 -2.68 14.15 25.54
N GLU A 164 -2.19 14.33 24.31
CA GLU A 164 -1.10 15.24 24.01
C GLU A 164 -1.55 16.71 24.06
N LYS A 165 -0.63 17.59 24.45
CA LYS A 165 -0.86 19.04 24.52
C LYS A 165 -0.38 19.78 23.29
N ASN A 166 0.61 19.21 22.60
CA ASN A 166 1.30 19.82 21.46
C ASN A 166 1.58 18.77 20.38
N GLY A 167 1.65 19.22 19.13
CA GLY A 167 2.23 18.44 18.04
C GLY A 167 3.76 18.44 18.06
N LYS A 168 4.38 17.62 17.23
CA LYS A 168 5.84 17.58 16.99
C LYS A 168 6.35 18.91 16.41
N PHE A 169 5.56 19.56 15.56
CA PHE A 169 5.81 20.86 14.93
C PHE A 169 4.48 21.51 14.54
N ALA A 170 4.49 22.80 14.23
CA ALA A 170 3.30 23.49 13.75
C ALA A 170 2.92 22.99 12.35
N PRO A 171 1.62 22.78 12.04
CA PRO A 171 1.20 22.30 10.74
C PRO A 171 1.76 23.10 9.59
N ALA A 172 2.14 22.42 8.51
CA ALA A 172 2.78 22.97 7.31
C ALA A 172 4.15 23.65 7.52
N THR A 173 4.79 23.54 8.69
CA THR A 173 6.16 24.07 8.91
C THR A 173 7.27 23.05 8.72
N SER A 174 6.91 21.78 8.69
CA SER A 174 7.85 20.66 8.47
C SER A 174 7.10 19.48 7.87
N TRP A 175 7.85 18.49 7.43
CA TRP A 175 7.35 17.22 6.95
C TRP A 175 7.89 16.08 7.83
N SER A 176 7.01 15.14 8.19
CA SER A 176 7.40 13.90 8.86
C SER A 176 6.37 12.84 8.54
N TYR A 177 6.83 11.73 7.98
CA TYR A 177 5.96 10.58 7.71
C TYR A 177 5.15 10.23 8.96
N SER A 178 3.84 10.01 8.81
CA SER A 178 2.93 9.88 9.95
C SER A 178 1.90 8.79 9.73
N ASN A 179 2.08 7.66 10.41
CA ASN A 179 1.07 6.61 10.51
C ASN A 179 -0.16 7.13 11.26
N SER A 180 0.04 7.91 12.33
CA SER A 180 -1.05 8.57 13.09
C SER A 180 -1.98 9.36 12.19
N GLY A 181 -1.45 10.13 11.24
CA GLY A 181 -2.24 10.91 10.29
C GLY A 181 -3.19 10.04 9.48
N TYR A 182 -2.72 8.90 8.98
CA TYR A 182 -3.52 8.00 8.16
C TYR A 182 -4.48 7.12 8.97
N VAL A 183 -4.17 6.76 10.21
CA VAL A 183 -5.15 6.17 11.14
C VAL A 183 -6.31 7.15 11.38
N VAL A 184 -5.99 8.42 11.65
CA VAL A 184 -7.01 9.48 11.84
C VAL A 184 -7.82 9.70 10.56
N LEU A 185 -7.21 9.69 9.36
CA LEU A 185 -7.94 9.76 8.09
C LEU A 185 -8.91 8.58 7.92
N GLY A 186 -8.54 7.37 8.32
CA GLY A 186 -9.44 6.21 8.34
C GLY A 186 -10.67 6.44 9.23
N LEU A 187 -10.45 6.99 10.43
CA LEU A 187 -11.54 7.38 11.35
C LEU A 187 -12.41 8.51 10.77
N ILE A 188 -11.82 9.49 10.09
CA ILE A 188 -12.56 10.57 9.41
C ILE A 188 -13.44 10.01 8.31
N VAL A 189 -12.91 9.10 7.47
CA VAL A 189 -13.71 8.41 6.44
C VAL A 189 -14.90 7.71 7.07
N ALA A 190 -14.72 7.00 8.18
CA ALA A 190 -15.81 6.31 8.86
C ALA A 190 -16.84 7.31 9.42
N LYS A 191 -16.38 8.36 10.13
CA LYS A 191 -17.24 9.35 10.76
C LYS A 191 -18.09 10.14 9.75
N VAL A 192 -17.45 10.64 8.69
CA VAL A 192 -18.12 11.48 7.68
C VAL A 192 -19.05 10.67 6.78
N SER A 193 -18.69 9.43 6.47
CA SER A 193 -19.53 8.57 5.61
C SER A 193 -20.68 7.87 6.36
N GLY A 194 -20.60 7.74 7.67
CA GLY A 194 -21.52 6.92 8.47
C GLY A 194 -21.37 5.42 8.24
N LYS A 195 -20.26 4.97 7.63
CA LYS A 195 -19.93 3.56 7.35
C LYS A 195 -18.62 3.21 8.06
N THR A 196 -18.39 1.94 8.36
CA THR A 196 -17.03 1.54 8.72
C THR A 196 -16.06 1.83 7.58
N TYR A 197 -14.78 2.06 7.89
CA TYR A 197 -13.74 2.31 6.89
C TYR A 197 -13.73 1.23 5.79
N GLY A 198 -13.79 -0.05 6.19
CA GLY A 198 -13.81 -1.15 5.23
C GLY A 198 -15.06 -1.20 4.34
N GLU A 199 -16.25 -0.89 4.90
CA GLU A 199 -17.49 -0.80 4.11
C GLU A 199 -17.44 0.35 3.11
N PHE A 200 -16.87 1.50 3.51
CA PHE A 200 -16.72 2.64 2.60
C PHE A 200 -15.79 2.29 1.43
N LEU A 201 -14.60 1.75 1.70
CA LEU A 201 -13.66 1.33 0.66
C LEU A 201 -14.28 0.29 -0.27
N ARG A 202 -14.96 -0.71 0.30
CA ARG A 202 -15.64 -1.73 -0.50
C ARG A 202 -16.68 -1.11 -1.44
N ALA A 203 -17.52 -0.22 -0.93
CA ALA A 203 -18.62 0.36 -1.70
C ALA A 203 -18.15 1.36 -2.75
N ARG A 204 -17.10 2.13 -2.46
CA ARG A 204 -16.71 3.29 -3.28
C ARG A 204 -15.47 3.03 -4.15
N ILE A 205 -14.66 2.02 -3.80
CA ILE A 205 -13.41 1.71 -4.51
C ILE A 205 -13.42 0.27 -5.01
N PHE A 206 -13.46 -0.72 -4.10
CA PHE A 206 -13.21 -2.10 -4.48
C PHE A 206 -14.30 -2.69 -5.38
N ALA A 207 -15.58 -2.53 -5.03
CA ALA A 207 -16.69 -3.07 -5.82
C ALA A 207 -16.82 -2.39 -7.20
N PRO A 208 -16.79 -1.04 -7.33
CA PRO A 208 -16.80 -0.38 -8.64
C PRO A 208 -15.65 -0.83 -9.55
N LEU A 209 -14.46 -1.07 -9.00
CA LEU A 209 -13.28 -1.54 -9.74
C LEU A 209 -13.22 -3.06 -9.90
N LYS A 210 -14.22 -3.80 -9.35
CA LYS A 210 -14.22 -5.28 -9.36
C LYS A 210 -13.00 -5.90 -8.66
N MET A 211 -12.47 -5.22 -7.66
CA MET A 211 -11.39 -5.71 -6.78
C MET A 211 -12.00 -6.64 -5.72
N ASN A 212 -12.48 -7.81 -6.15
CA ASN A 212 -13.37 -8.67 -5.36
C ASN A 212 -12.66 -9.41 -4.20
N HIS A 213 -11.34 -9.44 -4.22
CA HIS A 213 -10.52 -10.12 -3.22
C HIS A 213 -9.74 -9.15 -2.32
N THR A 214 -9.85 -7.84 -2.59
CA THR A 214 -9.25 -6.80 -1.75
C THR A 214 -10.15 -6.50 -0.56
N ILE A 215 -9.56 -6.50 0.64
CA ILE A 215 -10.30 -6.37 1.88
C ILE A 215 -9.53 -5.58 2.93
N VAL A 216 -10.24 -4.78 3.73
CA VAL A 216 -9.73 -4.25 5.00
C VAL A 216 -9.86 -5.36 6.04
N PHE A 217 -8.73 -5.88 6.50
CA PHE A 217 -8.70 -7.01 7.42
C PHE A 217 -8.93 -6.56 8.87
N ARG A 218 -9.81 -7.27 9.55
CA ARG A 218 -10.07 -7.11 11.00
C ARG A 218 -10.04 -8.48 11.66
N LYS A 219 -9.01 -8.72 12.46
CA LYS A 219 -8.82 -10.00 13.19
C LYS A 219 -10.09 -10.39 13.96
N GLY A 220 -10.56 -11.62 13.75
CA GLY A 220 -11.76 -12.15 14.38
C GLY A 220 -13.09 -11.58 13.84
N LYS A 221 -13.09 -10.76 12.78
CA LYS A 221 -14.29 -10.20 12.16
C LYS A 221 -14.48 -10.64 10.71
N ASN A 222 -13.39 -10.83 9.97
CA ASN A 222 -13.43 -11.28 8.59
C ASN A 222 -12.20 -12.16 8.27
N GLU A 223 -12.28 -12.85 7.14
CA GLU A 223 -11.26 -13.78 6.65
C GLU A 223 -10.66 -13.23 5.34
N VAL A 224 -9.37 -13.50 5.13
CA VAL A 224 -8.67 -13.19 3.88
C VAL A 224 -8.56 -14.47 3.06
N ALA A 225 -9.25 -14.53 1.93
CA ALA A 225 -9.15 -15.66 1.01
C ALA A 225 -7.72 -15.75 0.42
N ASN A 226 -7.22 -16.95 0.17
CA ASN A 226 -5.87 -17.19 -0.39
C ASN A 226 -4.76 -16.38 0.31
N ARG A 227 -4.86 -16.25 1.63
CA ARG A 227 -3.97 -15.41 2.43
C ARG A 227 -2.52 -15.88 2.32
N ALA A 228 -1.62 -14.94 2.09
CA ALA A 228 -0.21 -15.09 2.37
C ALA A 228 0.05 -14.74 3.84
N PHE A 229 0.73 -15.62 4.56
CA PHE A 229 1.16 -15.38 5.95
C PHE A 229 2.54 -14.73 5.94
N GLY A 230 2.76 -13.80 6.87
CA GLY A 230 4.00 -13.03 6.95
C GLY A 230 5.09 -13.78 7.73
N TYR A 231 6.33 -13.67 7.27
CA TYR A 231 7.48 -14.34 7.87
C TYR A 231 8.65 -13.36 8.08
N THR A 232 9.29 -13.46 9.22
CA THR A 232 10.51 -12.74 9.53
C THR A 232 11.70 -13.71 9.52
N LYS A 233 12.79 -13.30 8.86
CA LYS A 233 14.04 -14.04 8.88
C LYS A 233 14.83 -13.66 10.13
N GLU A 234 15.05 -14.62 11.01
CA GLU A 234 15.86 -14.51 12.24
C GLU A 234 16.90 -15.64 12.24
N ASN A 235 18.19 -15.31 12.30
CA ASN A 235 19.29 -16.29 12.34
C ASN A 235 19.17 -17.40 11.28
N ASP A 236 18.90 -17.01 10.03
CA ASP A 236 18.65 -17.89 8.87
C ASP A 236 17.40 -18.77 8.94
N ALA A 237 16.61 -18.70 9.99
CA ALA A 237 15.30 -19.33 10.10
C ALA A 237 14.17 -18.37 9.72
N LEU A 238 13.12 -18.90 9.11
CA LEU A 238 11.90 -18.14 8.78
C LEU A 238 10.84 -18.45 9.83
N LYS A 239 10.48 -17.43 10.62
CA LYS A 239 9.46 -17.50 11.66
C LYS A 239 8.19 -16.78 11.21
N GLU A 240 7.03 -17.36 11.43
CA GLU A 240 5.76 -16.67 11.18
C GLU A 240 5.59 -15.54 12.19
N THR A 241 5.44 -14.30 11.65
CA THR A 241 5.30 -13.06 12.43
C THR A 241 4.20 -12.18 11.86
N ASP A 242 3.17 -12.78 11.34
CA ASP A 242 2.11 -12.21 10.50
C ASP A 242 1.37 -11.00 11.10
N GLN A 243 1.33 -10.87 12.42
CA GLN A 243 0.64 -9.81 13.14
C GLN A 243 1.51 -9.19 14.25
N SER A 244 1.33 -7.89 14.49
CA SER A 244 1.95 -7.11 15.57
C SER A 244 0.91 -6.46 16.46
N ALA A 245 1.35 -5.77 17.50
CA ALA A 245 0.50 -4.96 18.37
C ALA A 245 -0.27 -3.85 17.62
N THR A 246 0.28 -3.37 16.49
CA THR A 246 -0.31 -2.28 15.68
C THR A 246 -1.12 -2.79 14.48
N SER A 247 -1.32 -4.11 14.33
CA SER A 247 -1.94 -4.66 13.12
C SER A 247 -3.44 -4.40 12.97
N ALA A 248 -4.12 -3.85 13.98
CA ALA A 248 -5.53 -3.48 13.91
C ALA A 248 -5.77 -2.01 13.54
N THR A 249 -4.72 -1.22 13.30
CA THR A 249 -4.87 0.08 12.64
C THR A 249 -5.14 -0.15 11.15
N LEU A 250 -6.12 0.55 10.59
CA LEU A 250 -6.69 0.22 9.29
C LEU A 250 -6.29 1.21 8.20
N GLY A 251 -6.40 2.52 8.49
CA GLY A 251 -6.21 3.57 7.51
C GLY A 251 -4.77 3.74 7.02
N ASP A 252 -3.80 3.33 7.80
CA ASP A 252 -2.37 3.39 7.51
C ASP A 252 -1.81 2.10 6.89
N GLY A 253 -2.42 0.89 7.19
CA GLY A 253 -1.81 -0.38 6.80
C GLY A 253 -2.70 -1.62 6.77
N GLY A 254 -4.04 -1.49 6.90
CA GLY A 254 -4.96 -2.61 7.18
C GLY A 254 -5.49 -3.37 5.95
N ILE A 255 -5.05 -3.08 4.72
CA ILE A 255 -5.58 -3.72 3.50
C ILE A 255 -4.77 -4.97 3.15
N TYR A 256 -5.49 -6.02 2.75
CA TYR A 256 -4.97 -7.17 2.01
C TYR A 256 -5.45 -7.12 0.57
N SER A 257 -4.57 -7.42 -0.38
CA SER A 257 -4.89 -7.47 -1.81
C SER A 257 -3.96 -8.44 -2.55
N ASN A 258 -4.25 -8.66 -3.82
CA ASN A 258 -3.49 -9.50 -4.73
C ASN A 258 -3.17 -8.78 -6.05
N LEU A 259 -2.33 -9.40 -6.87
CA LEU A 259 -1.87 -8.77 -8.10
C LEU A 259 -2.99 -8.49 -9.11
N GLU A 260 -4.01 -9.36 -9.23
CA GLU A 260 -5.13 -9.13 -10.15
C GLU A 260 -5.95 -7.90 -9.77
N ASP A 261 -6.26 -7.74 -8.48
CA ASP A 261 -7.01 -6.59 -8.01
C ASP A 261 -6.16 -5.31 -8.08
N LEU A 262 -4.85 -5.42 -7.82
CA LEU A 262 -3.93 -4.28 -7.94
C LEU A 262 -3.70 -3.87 -9.41
N ALA A 263 -3.79 -4.78 -10.38
CA ALA A 263 -3.81 -4.44 -11.80
C ALA A 263 -5.04 -3.57 -12.15
N LYS A 264 -6.22 -3.93 -11.62
CA LYS A 264 -7.45 -3.12 -11.79
C LYS A 264 -7.32 -1.75 -11.11
N TRP A 265 -6.62 -1.67 -9.98
CA TRP A 265 -6.29 -0.41 -9.32
C TRP A 265 -5.39 0.48 -10.20
N ASP A 266 -4.30 -0.06 -10.76
CA ASP A 266 -3.44 0.68 -11.69
C ASP A 266 -4.21 1.17 -12.92
N ASP A 267 -5.02 0.31 -13.51
CA ASP A 267 -5.88 0.67 -14.65
C ASP A 267 -6.87 1.80 -14.28
N ALA A 268 -7.46 1.74 -13.08
CA ALA A 268 -8.39 2.77 -12.61
C ALA A 268 -7.69 4.13 -12.40
N LEU A 269 -6.47 4.14 -11.89
CA LEU A 269 -5.65 5.34 -11.77
C LEU A 269 -5.26 5.91 -13.14
N ARG A 270 -4.91 5.04 -14.09
CA ARG A 270 -4.55 5.41 -15.47
C ARG A 270 -5.70 6.03 -16.24
N ASN A 271 -6.90 5.49 -16.04
CA ASN A 271 -8.11 5.87 -16.77
C ASN A 271 -8.98 6.88 -16.01
N HIS A 272 -8.54 7.37 -14.87
CA HIS A 272 -9.30 8.30 -14.01
C HIS A 272 -10.73 7.81 -13.71
N THR A 273 -10.87 6.50 -13.40
CA THR A 273 -12.18 5.82 -13.30
C THR A 273 -13.01 6.31 -12.10
N LEU A 274 -12.37 6.63 -10.97
CA LEU A 274 -13.06 7.02 -9.73
C LEU A 274 -13.20 8.53 -9.57
N LEU A 275 -12.22 9.28 -10.06
CA LEU A 275 -12.14 10.74 -10.01
C LEU A 275 -11.61 11.25 -11.36
N SER A 276 -12.06 12.40 -11.82
CA SER A 276 -11.48 13.03 -12.99
C SER A 276 -10.01 13.39 -12.76
N GLU A 277 -9.24 13.59 -13.82
CA GLU A 277 -7.85 14.04 -13.76
C GLU A 277 -7.68 15.29 -12.88
N LYS A 278 -8.57 16.27 -13.04
CA LYS A 278 -8.56 17.51 -12.25
C LYS A 278 -8.76 17.24 -10.75
N GLU A 279 -9.66 16.34 -10.38
CA GLU A 279 -9.92 15.99 -9.00
C GLU A 279 -8.79 15.15 -8.39
N PHE A 280 -8.10 14.37 -9.21
CA PHE A 280 -6.93 13.58 -8.77
C PHE A 280 -5.64 14.41 -8.69
N GLN A 281 -5.57 15.58 -9.37
CA GLN A 281 -4.40 16.44 -9.40
C GLN A 281 -3.79 16.76 -8.02
N PRO A 282 -4.56 17.00 -6.94
CA PRO A 282 -3.97 17.22 -5.60
C PRO A 282 -3.11 16.07 -5.10
N ALA A 283 -3.42 14.82 -5.47
CA ALA A 283 -2.61 13.66 -5.11
C ALA A 283 -1.27 13.62 -5.86
N LEU A 284 -1.17 14.27 -7.01
CA LEU A 284 0.01 14.33 -7.87
C LEU A 284 0.80 15.66 -7.72
N THR A 285 0.39 16.50 -6.77
CA THR A 285 1.05 17.79 -6.54
C THR A 285 1.86 17.70 -5.25
N PRO A 286 3.21 17.75 -5.33
CA PRO A 286 4.04 17.80 -4.13
C PRO A 286 3.67 19.00 -3.26
N GLU A 287 3.50 18.78 -1.97
CA GLU A 287 3.21 19.88 -1.04
C GLU A 287 4.43 20.75 -0.84
N LYS A 288 4.19 22.04 -0.58
CA LYS A 288 5.18 23.00 -0.11
C LYS A 288 4.88 23.39 1.33
N LEU A 289 5.92 23.73 2.07
CA LEU A 289 5.76 24.25 3.42
C LEU A 289 5.15 25.66 3.39
N ALA A 290 4.67 26.13 4.53
CA ALA A 290 4.00 27.45 4.64
C ALA A 290 4.87 28.63 4.22
N ASP A 291 6.20 28.51 4.30
CA ASP A 291 7.17 29.51 3.82
C ASP A 291 7.51 29.36 2.33
N GLY A 292 6.88 28.41 1.63
CA GLY A 292 7.10 28.12 0.21
C GLY A 292 8.28 27.20 -0.09
N SER A 293 9.03 26.77 0.93
CA SER A 293 10.15 25.84 0.76
C SER A 293 9.69 24.40 0.44
N GLU A 294 10.60 23.60 -0.10
CA GLU A 294 10.38 22.18 -0.32
C GLU A 294 10.52 21.42 1.00
N PRO A 295 9.63 20.45 1.29
CA PRO A 295 9.79 19.57 2.43
C PRO A 295 11.04 18.70 2.31
N HIS A 296 11.59 18.33 3.48
CA HIS A 296 12.71 17.40 3.59
C HIS A 296 12.37 16.29 4.57
N TRP A 297 12.89 15.11 4.31
CA TRP A 297 12.91 14.04 5.30
C TRP A 297 13.56 14.53 6.58
N PRO A 298 13.11 14.10 7.78
CA PRO A 298 13.83 14.34 9.03
C PRO A 298 15.29 13.93 8.89
N LYS A 299 16.18 14.64 9.59
CA LYS A 299 17.64 14.33 9.54
C LYS A 299 17.98 13.06 10.30
N GLU A 300 17.27 12.78 11.38
CA GLU A 300 17.49 11.60 12.20
C GLU A 300 16.95 10.35 11.51
N PRO A 301 17.76 9.31 11.36
CA PRO A 301 17.31 8.03 10.83
C PRO A 301 16.28 7.36 11.75
N ASN A 302 15.22 6.81 11.19
CA ASN A 302 14.30 5.90 11.84
C ASN A 302 13.72 4.94 10.81
N ASP A 303 12.91 3.96 11.22
CA ASP A 303 12.40 2.90 10.34
C ASP A 303 11.52 3.43 9.20
N ASP A 304 10.85 4.58 9.42
CA ASP A 304 10.00 5.23 8.41
C ASP A 304 10.76 6.27 7.56
N ASN A 305 12.03 6.57 7.89
CA ASN A 305 12.83 7.60 7.22
C ASN A 305 13.78 6.99 6.19
N LEU A 306 13.30 6.85 4.96
CA LEU A 306 14.04 6.20 3.87
C LEU A 306 15.24 7.03 3.37
N HIS A 307 15.18 8.35 3.49
CA HIS A 307 16.15 9.27 2.88
C HIS A 307 16.52 10.45 3.80
N PRO A 308 17.14 10.24 4.97
CA PRO A 308 17.39 11.27 5.98
C PRO A 308 17.95 12.58 5.40
N GLY A 309 17.28 13.70 5.67
CA GLY A 309 17.70 15.05 5.28
C GLY A 309 17.60 15.36 3.77
N LYS A 310 17.11 14.43 2.94
CA LYS A 310 16.91 14.67 1.50
C LYS A 310 15.57 15.37 1.25
N PRO A 311 15.43 16.12 0.14
CA PRO A 311 14.13 16.62 -0.29
C PRO A 311 13.11 15.48 -0.42
N VAL A 312 11.86 15.75 -0.07
CA VAL A 312 10.75 14.82 -0.24
C VAL A 312 9.63 15.46 -1.04
N ALA A 313 9.20 14.79 -2.10
CA ALA A 313 8.02 15.14 -2.86
C ALA A 313 6.92 14.13 -2.52
N TYR A 314 5.92 14.57 -1.76
CA TYR A 314 4.79 13.72 -1.35
C TYR A 314 3.47 14.43 -1.65
N GLY A 315 2.56 13.70 -2.29
CA GLY A 315 1.20 14.13 -2.53
C GLY A 315 0.23 13.48 -1.53
N PHE A 316 -0.88 12.93 -2.01
CA PHE A 316 -1.84 12.24 -1.15
C PHE A 316 -1.70 10.72 -1.31
N GLY A 317 -0.93 10.10 -0.40
CA GLY A 317 -0.67 8.66 -0.41
C GLY A 317 0.41 8.21 -1.42
N TRP A 318 1.21 9.15 -1.97
CA TRP A 318 2.21 8.87 -2.99
C TRP A 318 3.46 9.70 -2.81
N PHE A 319 4.63 9.08 -2.92
CA PHE A 319 5.89 9.74 -3.24
C PHE A 319 5.92 10.07 -4.73
N LEU A 320 6.51 11.21 -5.08
CA LEU A 320 6.41 11.79 -6.43
C LEU A 320 7.78 12.16 -7.03
N ASP A 321 8.88 11.73 -6.41
CA ASP A 321 10.24 12.00 -6.90
C ASP A 321 10.54 11.22 -8.19
N PRO A 322 11.25 11.84 -9.15
CA PRO A 322 11.56 11.18 -10.41
C PRO A 322 12.67 10.13 -10.25
N TYR A 323 12.63 9.09 -11.09
CA TYR A 323 13.71 8.10 -11.23
C TYR A 323 14.38 8.23 -12.60
N GLN A 324 15.69 8.47 -12.62
CA GLN A 324 16.46 8.69 -13.87
C GLN A 324 15.82 9.75 -14.80
N GLY A 325 15.30 10.83 -14.24
CA GLY A 325 14.60 11.89 -14.95
C GLY A 325 13.19 11.56 -15.42
N ARG A 326 12.66 10.38 -15.12
CA ARG A 326 11.31 9.94 -15.45
C ARG A 326 10.37 10.17 -14.27
N GLN A 327 9.26 10.84 -14.53
CA GLN A 327 8.24 11.08 -13.50
C GLN A 327 7.61 9.76 -13.07
N ARG A 328 7.49 9.58 -11.75
CA ARG A 328 6.83 8.42 -11.14
C ARG A 328 5.99 8.84 -9.93
N MET A 329 5.07 7.97 -9.59
CA MET A 329 4.39 7.96 -8.30
C MET A 329 4.57 6.56 -7.69
N TRP A 330 4.98 6.53 -6.42
CA TRP A 330 5.32 5.25 -5.79
C TRP A 330 4.98 5.24 -4.31
N HIS A 331 4.88 4.06 -3.74
CA HIS A 331 4.82 3.86 -2.30
C HIS A 331 5.29 2.47 -1.92
N THR A 332 6.00 2.37 -0.82
CA THR A 332 6.36 1.08 -0.20
C THR A 332 5.35 0.70 0.88
N GLY A 333 5.42 -0.54 1.31
CA GLY A 333 4.75 -1.02 2.50
C GLY A 333 5.67 -1.93 3.30
N SER A 334 5.85 -1.62 4.58
CA SER A 334 6.66 -2.40 5.50
C SER A 334 5.87 -2.69 6.77
N THR A 335 5.81 -3.95 7.16
CA THR A 335 5.26 -4.39 8.44
C THR A 335 5.85 -5.76 8.80
N MET A 336 5.51 -6.28 9.97
CA MET A 336 5.92 -7.62 10.37
C MET A 336 5.65 -8.64 9.26
N GLY A 337 6.71 -9.30 8.80
CA GLY A 337 6.62 -10.36 7.79
C GLY A 337 6.26 -9.95 6.37
N PHE A 338 6.06 -8.66 6.07
CA PHE A 338 5.68 -8.21 4.72
C PHE A 338 6.51 -7.02 4.25
N ARG A 339 6.83 -7.02 2.95
CA ARG A 339 7.40 -5.89 2.22
C ARG A 339 6.68 -5.78 0.89
N THR A 340 6.24 -4.57 0.55
CA THR A 340 5.50 -4.33 -0.69
C THR A 340 5.96 -3.05 -1.36
N VAL A 341 5.77 -2.93 -2.67
CA VAL A 341 6.01 -1.71 -3.43
C VAL A 341 5.07 -1.61 -4.63
N ILE A 342 4.71 -0.39 -4.96
CA ILE A 342 4.20 0.00 -6.27
C ILE A 342 5.06 1.12 -6.82
N GLU A 343 5.56 0.91 -8.04
CA GLU A 343 6.27 1.91 -8.84
C GLU A 343 5.46 2.14 -10.11
N ARG A 344 4.95 3.34 -10.28
CA ARG A 344 4.11 3.71 -11.40
C ARG A 344 4.70 4.91 -12.12
N PHE A 345 5.19 4.70 -13.34
CA PHE A 345 5.78 5.75 -14.15
C PHE A 345 4.68 6.53 -14.92
N THR A 346 4.69 7.85 -14.74
CA THR A 346 3.70 8.77 -15.32
C THR A 346 4.26 9.57 -16.49
N ASP A 347 5.44 9.20 -16.98
CA ASP A 347 6.18 9.81 -18.11
C ASP A 347 5.67 9.41 -19.50
N GLY A 348 4.52 8.73 -19.58
CA GLY A 348 3.97 8.19 -20.83
C GLY A 348 4.53 6.82 -21.23
N SER A 349 5.48 6.23 -20.48
CA SER A 349 5.99 4.88 -20.73
C SER A 349 4.93 3.79 -20.52
N GLY A 350 3.95 4.06 -19.66
CA GLY A 350 2.93 3.12 -19.23
C GLY A 350 3.49 1.95 -18.42
N LEU A 351 4.63 2.15 -17.74
CA LEU A 351 5.24 1.15 -16.88
C LEU A 351 4.67 1.25 -15.46
N THR A 352 4.26 0.11 -14.93
CA THR A 352 3.95 -0.09 -13.50
C THR A 352 4.59 -1.39 -13.04
N VAL A 353 5.26 -1.37 -11.88
CA VAL A 353 5.82 -2.55 -11.23
C VAL A 353 5.23 -2.64 -9.83
N ILE A 354 4.59 -3.76 -9.52
CA ILE A 354 4.09 -4.04 -8.17
C ILE A 354 4.75 -5.31 -7.67
N ILE A 355 5.34 -5.26 -6.48
CA ILE A 355 5.97 -6.43 -5.85
C ILE A 355 5.40 -6.59 -4.43
N LEU A 356 4.94 -7.79 -4.14
CA LEU A 356 4.39 -8.19 -2.85
C LEU A 356 5.22 -9.34 -2.29
N CYS A 357 5.82 -9.14 -1.12
CA CYS A 357 6.63 -10.15 -0.45
C CYS A 357 5.98 -10.53 0.89
N ASN A 358 5.93 -11.83 1.20
CA ASN A 358 5.51 -12.33 2.50
C ASN A 358 6.70 -12.74 3.38
N ARG A 359 7.81 -12.01 3.25
CA ARG A 359 8.99 -12.09 4.13
C ARG A 359 9.67 -10.71 4.20
N ASN A 360 10.27 -10.42 5.36
CA ASN A 360 10.77 -9.07 5.68
C ASN A 360 12.19 -8.76 5.19
N ASP A 361 12.98 -9.77 4.78
CA ASP A 361 14.38 -9.64 4.37
C ASP A 361 14.58 -9.40 2.87
N LEU A 362 13.50 -9.14 2.12
CA LEU A 362 13.54 -8.77 0.72
C LEU A 362 13.36 -7.26 0.55
N GLU A 363 13.97 -6.71 -0.49
CA GLU A 363 13.95 -5.29 -0.82
C GLU A 363 13.17 -5.04 -2.14
N PRO A 364 11.82 -5.07 -2.09
CA PRO A 364 11.01 -5.01 -3.31
C PRO A 364 11.20 -3.73 -4.11
N GLU A 365 11.53 -2.59 -3.47
CA GLU A 365 11.82 -1.34 -4.16
C GLU A 365 13.04 -1.49 -5.07
N LYS A 366 14.14 -2.04 -4.57
CA LYS A 366 15.34 -2.29 -5.39
C LYS A 366 15.05 -3.24 -6.55
N LEU A 367 14.25 -4.29 -6.31
CA LEU A 367 13.85 -5.24 -7.35
C LEU A 367 12.97 -4.57 -8.42
N ALA A 368 12.04 -3.70 -8.00
CA ALA A 368 11.20 -2.96 -8.93
C ALA A 368 12.02 -2.01 -9.81
N MET A 369 13.03 -1.34 -9.25
CA MET A 369 13.94 -0.48 -10.02
C MET A 369 14.79 -1.29 -11.01
N GLN A 370 15.28 -2.48 -10.64
CA GLN A 370 15.99 -3.36 -11.59
C GLN A 370 15.10 -3.77 -12.77
N VAL A 371 13.81 -4.04 -12.52
CA VAL A 371 12.84 -4.31 -13.60
C VAL A 371 12.66 -3.09 -14.49
N ALA A 372 12.53 -1.90 -13.90
CA ALA A 372 12.38 -0.64 -14.63
C ALA A 372 13.62 -0.36 -15.51
N ASP A 373 14.83 -0.57 -14.98
CA ASP A 373 16.08 -0.40 -15.71
C ASP A 373 16.18 -1.29 -16.95
N LEU A 374 15.75 -2.55 -16.86
CA LEU A 374 15.71 -3.45 -18.02
C LEU A 374 14.78 -2.92 -19.12
N ILE A 375 13.58 -2.43 -18.74
CA ILE A 375 12.62 -1.88 -19.69
C ILE A 375 13.13 -0.60 -20.33
N PHE A 376 13.74 0.29 -19.55
CA PHE A 376 14.25 1.56 -20.05
C PHE A 376 15.48 1.36 -20.96
N LYS A 377 16.32 0.37 -20.66
CA LYS A 377 17.43 -0.01 -21.53
C LYS A 377 16.94 -0.50 -22.89
N GLU A 378 15.93 -1.37 -22.94
CA GLU A 378 15.31 -1.80 -24.20
C GLU A 378 14.70 -0.64 -24.97
N GLN A 379 14.03 0.31 -24.30
CA GLN A 379 13.49 1.51 -24.96
C GLN A 379 14.57 2.37 -25.62
N ASN A 380 15.71 2.53 -24.96
CA ASN A 380 16.82 3.33 -25.47
C ASN A 380 17.54 2.67 -26.66
N LEU A 381 17.51 1.35 -26.77
CA LEU A 381 18.05 0.61 -27.91
C LEU A 381 17.15 0.65 -29.15
N LEU A 382 15.88 1.02 -29.00
CA LEU A 382 14.88 1.11 -30.07
C LEU A 382 14.68 2.56 -30.59
N ARG A 383 15.34 3.54 -30.00
CA ARG A 383 15.43 4.94 -30.45
C ARG A 383 16.73 5.19 -31.20
#